data_3d2c24c97d65f81c9124a761a2fb1a24
#
_entry.id   3d2c24c97d65f81c9124a761a2fb1a24
#
_cell.length_a   1.000
_cell.length_b   1.000
_cell.length_c   1.000
_cell.angle_alpha   90.00
_cell.angle_beta   90.00
_cell.angle_gamma   90.00
#
_symmetry.space_group_name_H-M   'P 1'
#
loop_
_entity.id
_entity.type
_entity.pdbx_description
1 polymer ?
#
loop_
_entity_poly.entity_id
_entity_poly.type
_entity_poly.pdbx_seq_one_letter_code
_entity_poly.pdbx_strand_id
1 'polypeptide(L)'
;KKLQLTYDACIERIKDATGIAPEIWAAKSVAKVFDKLGVKYDRTEKTGAPSFTKNSLSRSKNKVVRSIAKARQMDKLKNTFLHSLRNFMYDGRIHSDIHQLRGDQGGTVTGRLSYSHPNLQQLPNYTDEGMGIRSIFIPEEGCQWGCFDYSQQEPRLVVHYALQTPGVTGLGDIVEQYREGQA
;
A
#
# COMPACT_ATOMS: atom_id res chain seq x y z
N LYS A 1 3.07 8.43 17.79
CA LYS A 1 2.47 9.68 18.23
C LYS A 1 1.91 10.49 17.08
N LYS A 2 2.71 10.85 16.03
CA LYS A 2 2.29 11.64 14.86
C LYS A 2 1.07 11.03 14.12
N LEU A 3 1.08 9.73 13.83
CA LEU A 3 -0.03 9.04 13.16
C LEU A 3 -1.34 9.13 13.96
N GLN A 4 -1.27 8.97 15.28
CA GLN A 4 -2.45 9.09 16.16
C GLN A 4 -3.01 10.51 16.13
N LEU A 5 -2.17 11.52 16.26
CA LEU A 5 -2.61 12.92 16.20
C LEU A 5 -3.31 13.26 14.88
N THR A 6 -2.77 12.77 13.76
CA THR A 6 -3.40 12.96 12.45
C THR A 6 -4.74 12.21 12.34
N TYR A 7 -4.82 11.00 12.90
CA TYR A 7 -6.06 10.23 12.97
C TYR A 7 -7.13 10.99 13.77
N ASP A 8 -6.78 11.42 14.98
CA ASP A 8 -7.70 12.14 15.88
C ASP A 8 -8.20 13.44 15.25
N ALA A 9 -7.32 14.21 14.61
CA ALA A 9 -7.71 15.41 13.86
C ALA A 9 -8.67 15.13 12.69
N CYS A 10 -8.54 13.96 12.03
CA CYS A 10 -9.51 13.55 11.00
C CYS A 10 -10.87 13.21 11.61
N ILE A 11 -10.91 12.50 12.73
CA ILE A 11 -12.17 12.15 13.42
C ILE A 11 -12.87 13.39 13.96
N GLU A 12 -12.12 14.32 14.60
CA GLU A 12 -12.71 15.59 15.08
C GLU A 12 -13.31 16.40 13.92
N ARG A 13 -12.62 16.52 12.79
CA ARG A 13 -13.16 17.21 11.60
C ARG A 13 -14.47 16.57 11.11
N ILE A 14 -14.58 15.24 11.13
CA ILE A 14 -15.81 14.55 10.73
C ILE A 14 -16.91 14.84 11.74
N LYS A 15 -16.60 14.78 13.03
CA LYS A 15 -17.51 15.05 14.13
C LYS A 15 -18.04 16.48 14.12
N ASP A 16 -17.16 17.47 13.93
CA ASP A 16 -17.53 18.89 13.84
C ASP A 16 -18.50 19.15 12.67
N ALA A 17 -18.28 18.51 11.54
CA ALA A 17 -19.10 18.70 10.34
C ALA A 17 -20.43 17.94 10.36
N THR A 18 -20.54 16.83 11.10
CA THR A 18 -21.69 15.92 11.02
C THR A 18 -22.34 15.60 12.36
N GLY A 19 -21.68 15.92 13.47
CA GLY A 19 -22.07 15.47 14.81
C GLY A 19 -21.79 13.98 15.09
N ILE A 20 -21.13 13.27 14.17
CA ILE A 20 -20.91 11.83 14.23
C ILE A 20 -19.42 11.53 14.32
N ALA A 21 -19.00 10.76 15.32
CA ALA A 21 -17.67 10.14 15.38
C ALA A 21 -17.79 8.71 14.81
N PRO A 22 -17.41 8.48 13.54
CA PRO A 22 -17.67 7.19 12.91
C PRO A 22 -16.66 6.13 13.30
N GLU A 23 -17.10 4.88 13.35
CA GLU A 23 -16.22 3.72 13.20
C GLU A 23 -15.81 3.63 11.73
N ILE A 24 -14.61 4.07 11.42
CA ILE A 24 -14.14 4.28 10.03
C ILE A 24 -14.11 3.02 9.17
N TRP A 25 -14.05 1.83 9.76
CA TRP A 25 -14.08 0.55 9.05
C TRP A 25 -15.49 -0.04 8.93
N ALA A 26 -16.43 0.38 9.77
CA ALA A 26 -17.81 -0.09 9.71
C ALA A 26 -18.59 0.65 8.62
N ALA A 27 -18.93 -0.03 7.52
CA ALA A 27 -19.64 0.57 6.39
C ALA A 27 -20.95 1.26 6.81
N LYS A 28 -21.73 0.67 7.74
CA LYS A 28 -22.95 1.28 8.27
C LYS A 28 -22.70 2.58 9.02
N SER A 29 -21.58 2.68 9.75
CA SER A 29 -21.22 3.90 10.48
C SER A 29 -20.77 5.01 9.51
N VAL A 30 -19.97 4.67 8.51
CA VAL A 30 -19.56 5.61 7.45
C VAL A 30 -20.76 6.09 6.62
N ALA A 31 -21.72 5.20 6.31
CA ALA A 31 -22.94 5.58 5.58
C ALA A 31 -23.71 6.70 6.29
N LYS A 32 -23.85 6.66 7.62
CA LYS A 32 -24.51 7.73 8.40
C LYS A 32 -23.83 9.09 8.21
N VAL A 33 -22.50 9.12 8.08
CA VAL A 33 -21.75 10.36 7.79
C VAL A 33 -22.10 10.88 6.39
N PHE A 34 -22.14 9.99 5.39
CA PHE A 34 -22.49 10.35 4.01
C PHE A 34 -23.93 10.87 3.91
N ASP A 35 -24.88 10.19 4.57
CA ASP A 35 -26.28 10.59 4.61
C ASP A 35 -26.43 11.99 5.24
N LYS A 36 -25.70 12.27 6.34
CA LYS A 36 -25.70 13.59 6.98
C LYS A 36 -25.10 14.69 6.11
N LEU A 37 -24.12 14.35 5.27
CA LEU A 37 -23.51 15.28 4.31
C LEU A 37 -24.29 15.42 3.00
N GLY A 38 -25.31 14.61 2.76
CA GLY A 38 -26.04 14.56 1.49
C GLY A 38 -25.19 14.03 0.32
N VAL A 39 -24.15 13.25 0.60
CA VAL A 39 -23.22 12.72 -0.40
C VAL A 39 -23.64 11.30 -0.78
N LYS A 40 -23.82 11.05 -2.08
CA LYS A 40 -24.13 9.71 -2.60
C LYS A 40 -22.92 8.78 -2.45
N TYR A 41 -23.19 7.51 -2.27
CA TYR A 41 -22.17 6.44 -2.19
C TYR A 41 -22.63 5.19 -2.93
N ASP A 42 -21.63 4.38 -3.31
CA ASP A 42 -21.85 3.13 -4.03
C ASP A 42 -22.40 2.05 -3.10
N ARG A 43 -23.07 1.08 -3.69
CA ARG A 43 -23.54 -0.13 -3.01
C ARG A 43 -22.98 -1.37 -3.70
N THR A 44 -22.75 -2.42 -2.93
CA THR A 44 -22.31 -3.71 -3.48
C THR A 44 -23.43 -4.34 -4.31
N GLU A 45 -23.14 -4.84 -5.49
CA GLU A 45 -24.11 -5.46 -6.40
C GLU A 45 -24.83 -6.68 -5.77
N LYS A 46 -24.07 -7.49 -5.01
CA LYS A 46 -24.61 -8.75 -4.45
C LYS A 46 -25.51 -8.55 -3.23
N THR A 47 -25.21 -7.58 -2.37
CA THR A 47 -25.90 -7.46 -1.06
C THR A 47 -26.58 -6.12 -0.86
N GLY A 48 -26.39 -5.15 -1.77
CA GLY A 48 -26.89 -3.78 -1.60
C GLY A 48 -26.25 -3.01 -0.44
N ALA A 49 -25.24 -3.57 0.23
CA ALA A 49 -24.57 -2.94 1.35
C ALA A 49 -23.75 -1.71 0.91
N PRO A 50 -23.62 -0.66 1.76
CA PRO A 50 -22.78 0.49 1.46
C PRO A 50 -21.35 0.09 1.16
N SER A 51 -20.75 0.66 0.10
CA SER A 51 -19.39 0.37 -0.35
C SER A 51 -18.55 1.65 -0.35
N PHE A 52 -17.44 1.64 0.39
CA PHE A 52 -16.53 2.78 0.54
C PHE A 52 -15.10 2.34 0.22
N THR A 53 -14.76 2.33 -1.07
CA THR A 53 -13.43 1.97 -1.53
C THR A 53 -12.41 3.09 -1.27
N LYS A 54 -11.12 2.76 -1.24
CA LYS A 54 -10.04 3.76 -1.13
C LYS A 54 -10.17 4.84 -2.21
N ASN A 55 -10.46 4.43 -3.44
CA ASN A 55 -10.57 5.33 -4.58
C ASN A 55 -11.77 6.27 -4.49
N SER A 56 -12.96 5.76 -4.11
CA SER A 56 -14.16 6.58 -3.97
C SER A 56 -14.00 7.64 -2.87
N LEU A 57 -13.38 7.27 -1.74
CA LEU A 57 -13.14 8.17 -0.62
C LEU A 57 -12.08 9.23 -0.95
N SER A 58 -10.94 8.83 -1.54
CA SER A 58 -9.81 9.75 -1.78
C SER A 58 -10.07 10.74 -2.92
N ARG A 59 -10.85 10.36 -3.94
CA ARG A 59 -11.22 11.21 -5.08
C ARG A 59 -12.39 12.15 -4.80
N SER A 60 -13.06 12.02 -3.66
CA SER A 60 -14.19 12.87 -3.31
C SER A 60 -13.78 14.36 -3.25
N LYS A 61 -14.62 15.23 -3.80
CA LYS A 61 -14.45 16.69 -3.67
C LYS A 61 -14.72 17.17 -2.23
N ASN A 62 -15.47 16.41 -1.44
CA ASN A 62 -15.80 16.75 -0.06
C ASN A 62 -14.61 16.49 0.87
N LYS A 63 -14.16 17.52 1.57
CA LYS A 63 -13.02 17.45 2.51
C LYS A 63 -13.26 16.48 3.68
N VAL A 64 -14.50 16.40 4.18
CA VAL A 64 -14.89 15.50 5.28
C VAL A 64 -14.80 14.04 4.84
N VAL A 65 -15.26 13.73 3.63
CA VAL A 65 -15.13 12.38 3.04
C VAL A 65 -13.64 11.99 2.88
N ARG A 66 -12.81 12.90 2.40
CA ARG A 66 -11.35 12.66 2.33
C ARG A 66 -10.71 12.43 3.70
N SER A 67 -11.26 13.04 4.77
CA SER A 67 -10.78 12.77 6.13
C SER A 67 -11.02 11.32 6.56
N ILE A 68 -12.10 10.66 6.09
CA ILE A 68 -12.30 9.23 6.32
C ILE A 68 -11.21 8.40 5.66
N ALA A 69 -10.85 8.71 4.40
CA ALA A 69 -9.76 8.03 3.71
C ALA A 69 -8.42 8.21 4.45
N LYS A 70 -8.12 9.42 4.90
CA LYS A 70 -6.90 9.72 5.64
C LYS A 70 -6.88 9.03 7.01
N ALA A 71 -7.99 9.01 7.74
CA ALA A 71 -8.12 8.29 9.01
C ALA A 71 -7.86 6.78 8.83
N ARG A 72 -8.47 6.14 7.81
CA ARG A 72 -8.20 4.73 7.46
C ARG A 72 -6.72 4.49 7.13
N GLN A 73 -6.09 5.41 6.40
CA GLN A 73 -4.67 5.33 6.10
C GLN A 73 -3.81 5.37 7.38
N MET A 74 -4.07 6.32 8.29
CA MET A 74 -3.34 6.46 9.54
C MET A 74 -3.52 5.25 10.45
N ASP A 75 -4.74 4.75 10.56
CA ASP A 75 -5.06 3.57 11.33
C ASP A 75 -4.33 2.32 10.80
N LYS A 76 -4.36 2.10 9.48
CA LYS A 76 -3.64 1.00 8.85
C LYS A 76 -2.12 1.10 9.07
N LEU A 77 -1.54 2.28 8.92
CA LEU A 77 -0.10 2.49 9.15
C LEU A 77 0.29 2.20 10.60
N LYS A 78 -0.54 2.61 11.55
CA LYS A 78 -0.31 2.37 12.98
C LYS A 78 -0.50 0.90 13.34
N ASN A 79 -1.67 0.34 13.05
CA ASN A 79 -2.09 -0.97 13.58
C ASN A 79 -1.57 -2.14 12.71
N THR A 80 -1.54 -2.00 11.39
CA THR A 80 -1.06 -3.08 10.52
C THR A 80 0.46 -3.10 10.41
N PHE A 81 1.11 -1.93 10.28
CA PHE A 81 2.56 -1.89 10.06
C PHE A 81 3.35 -1.69 11.35
N LEU A 82 3.16 -0.58 12.08
CA LEU A 82 4.00 -0.31 13.26
C LEU A 82 3.78 -1.32 14.39
N HIS A 83 2.53 -1.69 14.64
CA HIS A 83 2.23 -2.67 15.67
C HIS A 83 2.80 -4.06 15.31
N SER A 84 2.60 -4.49 14.07
CA SER A 84 3.15 -5.75 13.56
C SER A 84 4.68 -5.77 13.65
N LEU A 85 5.36 -4.73 13.13
CA LEU A 85 6.81 -4.64 13.20
C LEU A 85 7.33 -4.73 14.65
N ARG A 86 6.66 -4.06 15.60
CA ARG A 86 7.04 -4.09 17.02
C ARG A 86 6.92 -5.50 17.61
N ASN A 87 5.91 -6.26 17.22
CA ASN A 87 5.71 -7.63 17.72
C ASN A 87 6.78 -8.61 17.24
N PHE A 88 7.42 -8.32 16.10
CA PHE A 88 8.49 -9.14 15.53
C PHE A 88 9.90 -8.57 15.78
N MET A 89 10.01 -7.60 16.67
CA MET A 89 11.30 -7.03 17.04
C MET A 89 11.94 -7.89 18.14
N TYR A 90 13.16 -8.34 17.90
CA TYR A 90 13.98 -9.06 18.85
C TYR A 90 15.38 -8.44 18.85
N ASP A 91 15.93 -8.14 20.02
CA ASP A 91 17.24 -7.51 20.21
C ASP A 91 17.50 -6.29 19.30
N GLY A 92 16.51 -5.38 19.23
CA GLY A 92 16.58 -4.18 18.42
C GLY A 92 16.48 -4.40 16.90
N ARG A 93 16.27 -5.65 16.45
CA ARG A 93 16.20 -6.03 15.03
C ARG A 93 14.83 -6.63 14.70
N ILE A 94 14.47 -6.57 13.43
CA ILE A 94 13.30 -7.24 12.88
C ILE A 94 13.77 -8.37 12.00
N HIS A 95 13.36 -9.58 12.35
CA HIS A 95 13.62 -10.80 11.61
C HIS A 95 12.34 -11.22 10.90
N SER A 96 12.42 -11.41 9.59
CA SER A 96 11.32 -11.86 8.76
C SER A 96 11.61 -13.28 8.27
N ASP A 97 10.59 -14.12 8.20
CA ASP A 97 10.70 -15.41 7.53
C ASP A 97 10.80 -15.17 6.02
N ILE A 98 11.82 -15.75 5.40
CA ILE A 98 12.06 -15.64 3.95
C ILE A 98 11.76 -16.98 3.31
N HIS A 99 10.72 -17.01 2.46
CA HIS A 99 10.33 -18.21 1.74
C HIS A 99 10.96 -18.17 0.33
N GLN A 100 11.95 -19.00 0.12
CA GLN A 100 12.66 -19.15 -1.17
C GLN A 100 11.89 -20.04 -2.13
N LEU A 101 11.25 -21.08 -1.60
CA LEU A 101 10.47 -22.04 -2.35
C LEU A 101 9.03 -22.05 -1.86
N ARG A 102 8.11 -22.48 -2.72
CA ARG A 102 6.73 -22.71 -2.32
C ARG A 102 6.64 -23.94 -1.42
N GLY A 103 6.00 -23.79 -0.28
CA GLY A 103 5.69 -24.82 0.69
C GLY A 103 4.40 -24.50 1.44
N ASP A 104 4.07 -25.31 2.44
CA ASP A 104 2.84 -25.14 3.25
C ASP A 104 2.84 -23.83 4.06
N GLN A 105 4.01 -23.32 4.40
CA GLN A 105 4.18 -22.10 5.19
C GLN A 105 4.23 -20.81 4.34
N GLY A 106 4.27 -20.90 3.03
CA GLY A 106 4.34 -19.74 2.14
C GLY A 106 5.12 -20.00 0.85
N GLY A 107 5.57 -18.94 0.22
CA GLY A 107 6.29 -19.00 -1.05
C GLY A 107 5.43 -18.67 -2.26
N THR A 108 6.07 -18.49 -3.42
CA THR A 108 5.40 -18.16 -4.68
C THR A 108 5.60 -19.26 -5.71
N VAL A 109 4.67 -19.38 -6.65
CA VAL A 109 4.79 -20.31 -7.80
C VAL A 109 5.78 -19.81 -8.87
N THR A 110 6.16 -18.53 -8.80
CA THR A 110 6.99 -17.86 -9.81
C THR A 110 8.48 -17.87 -9.47
N GLY A 111 8.88 -18.48 -8.34
CA GLY A 111 10.27 -18.46 -7.86
C GLY A 111 10.71 -17.13 -7.23
N ARG A 112 9.81 -16.14 -7.12
CA ARG A 112 10.11 -14.91 -6.35
C ARG A 112 10.16 -15.23 -4.86
N LEU A 113 11.04 -14.56 -4.11
CA LEU A 113 11.03 -14.60 -2.66
C LEU A 113 9.73 -14.01 -2.11
N SER A 114 9.20 -14.60 -1.06
CA SER A 114 8.13 -13.99 -0.28
C SER A 114 8.50 -13.91 1.20
N TYR A 115 7.88 -13.00 1.91
CA TYR A 115 8.19 -12.69 3.30
C TYR A 115 6.94 -12.82 4.18
N SER A 116 7.13 -13.36 5.39
CA SER A 116 6.09 -13.38 6.43
C SER A 116 6.71 -13.10 7.81
N HIS A 117 5.88 -12.78 8.78
CA HIS A 117 6.23 -12.58 10.20
C HIS A 117 7.44 -11.67 10.47
N PRO A 118 7.43 -10.39 10.03
CA PRO A 118 6.43 -9.67 9.27
C PRO A 118 6.69 -9.68 7.76
N ASN A 119 5.68 -9.34 6.94
CA ASN A 119 5.91 -9.18 5.50
C ASN A 119 6.54 -7.81 5.20
N LEU A 120 7.86 -7.76 5.06
CA LEU A 120 8.61 -6.54 4.79
C LEU A 120 8.45 -6.02 3.34
N GLN A 121 8.00 -6.85 2.40
CA GLN A 121 7.75 -6.42 1.02
C GLN A 121 6.54 -5.49 0.90
N GLN A 122 5.63 -5.51 1.87
CA GLN A 122 4.41 -4.68 1.87
C GLN A 122 4.59 -3.32 2.57
N LEU A 123 5.80 -2.97 2.99
CA LEU A 123 6.05 -1.68 3.62
C LEU A 123 5.68 -0.54 2.67
N PRO A 124 4.88 0.43 3.13
CA PRO A 124 4.42 1.53 2.29
C PRO A 124 5.58 2.44 1.86
N ASN A 125 5.55 2.91 0.61
CA ASN A 125 6.63 3.72 0.02
C ASN A 125 6.15 4.97 -0.75
N TYR A 126 4.85 5.27 -0.73
CA TYR A 126 4.24 6.30 -1.58
C TYR A 126 3.57 7.45 -0.82
N THR A 127 3.77 7.54 0.48
CA THR A 127 3.34 8.68 1.30
C THR A 127 4.41 9.04 2.32
N ASP A 128 4.43 10.30 2.75
CA ASP A 128 5.40 10.76 3.75
C ASP A 128 5.35 9.94 5.04
N GLU A 129 4.14 9.59 5.49
CA GLU A 129 3.96 8.75 6.68
C GLU A 129 4.44 7.31 6.43
N GLY A 130 4.26 6.79 5.22
CA GLY A 130 4.77 5.48 4.81
C GLY A 130 6.29 5.46 4.73
N MET A 131 6.88 6.48 4.13
CA MET A 131 8.33 6.67 4.12
C MET A 131 8.90 6.81 5.54
N GLY A 132 8.16 7.46 6.45
CA GLY A 132 8.50 7.51 7.88
C GLY A 132 8.54 6.14 8.56
N ILE A 133 7.77 5.14 8.08
CA ILE A 133 7.89 3.76 8.58
C ILE A 133 9.13 3.09 7.99
N ARG A 134 9.45 3.30 6.72
CA ARG A 134 10.68 2.76 6.11
C ARG A 134 11.94 3.32 6.74
N SER A 135 11.96 4.58 7.15
CA SER A 135 13.12 5.23 7.75
C SER A 135 13.50 4.70 9.15
N ILE A 136 12.65 3.86 9.79
CA ILE A 136 13.03 3.19 11.04
C ILE A 136 14.03 2.04 10.81
N PHE A 137 14.13 1.54 9.58
CA PHE A 137 15.14 0.54 9.22
C PHE A 137 16.44 1.27 8.90
N ILE A 138 17.40 1.13 9.78
CA ILE A 138 18.72 1.75 9.67
C ILE A 138 19.79 0.66 9.48
N PRO A 139 20.90 0.94 8.78
CA PRO A 139 22.03 0.03 8.73
C PRO A 139 22.72 -0.04 10.09
N GLU A 140 23.58 -1.04 10.26
CA GLU A 140 24.49 -1.09 11.41
C GLU A 140 25.47 0.08 11.40
N GLU A 141 26.04 0.38 12.57
CA GLU A 141 27.09 1.39 12.66
C GLU A 141 28.27 1.08 11.74
N GLY A 142 28.70 2.08 10.98
CA GLY A 142 29.72 1.93 9.95
C GLY A 142 29.26 1.31 8.64
N CYS A 143 27.99 0.90 8.52
CA CYS A 143 27.41 0.35 7.29
C CYS A 143 26.48 1.36 6.60
N GLN A 144 26.22 1.11 5.32
CA GLN A 144 25.29 1.91 4.51
C GLN A 144 24.35 1.00 3.73
N TRP A 145 23.14 1.48 3.45
CA TRP A 145 22.24 0.80 2.53
C TRP A 145 22.62 1.09 1.09
N GLY A 146 22.85 0.03 0.29
CA GLY A 146 22.86 0.12 -1.17
C GLY A 146 21.50 -0.35 -1.73
N CYS A 147 20.92 0.45 -2.60
CA CYS A 147 19.68 0.07 -3.29
C CYS A 147 19.98 -0.08 -4.78
N PHE A 148 19.86 -1.30 -5.29
CA PHE A 148 20.14 -1.65 -6.68
C PHE A 148 18.90 -2.34 -7.25
N ASP A 149 18.36 -1.80 -8.34
CA ASP A 149 17.18 -2.35 -9.00
C ASP A 149 17.35 -2.28 -10.52
N TYR A 150 17.00 -3.36 -11.21
CA TYR A 150 17.00 -3.37 -12.67
C TYR A 150 15.79 -2.60 -13.20
N SER A 151 16.05 -1.56 -13.99
CA SER A 151 14.96 -0.84 -14.66
C SER A 151 14.22 -1.75 -15.62
N GLN A 152 12.93 -1.95 -15.35
CA GLN A 152 12.01 -2.69 -16.22
C GLN A 152 12.48 -4.10 -16.60
N GLN A 153 13.07 -4.85 -15.67
CA GLN A 153 13.64 -6.17 -15.95
C GLN A 153 12.65 -7.11 -16.67
N GLU A 154 11.42 -7.25 -16.16
CA GLU A 154 10.43 -8.16 -16.74
C GLU A 154 10.00 -7.76 -18.16
N PRO A 155 9.60 -6.50 -18.44
CA PRO A 155 9.31 -6.07 -19.80
C PRO A 155 10.48 -6.27 -20.77
N ARG A 156 11.71 -6.01 -20.34
CA ARG A 156 12.91 -6.24 -21.16
C ARG A 156 13.10 -7.72 -21.52
N LEU A 157 12.86 -8.62 -20.58
CA LEU A 157 12.89 -10.07 -20.83
C LEU A 157 11.79 -10.51 -21.81
N VAL A 158 10.58 -9.97 -21.66
CA VAL A 158 9.48 -10.24 -22.60
C VAL A 158 9.86 -9.84 -24.03
N VAL A 159 10.41 -8.63 -24.22
CA VAL A 159 10.87 -8.16 -25.53
C VAL A 159 12.01 -9.03 -26.06
N HIS A 160 12.97 -9.41 -25.20
CA HIS A 160 14.09 -10.27 -25.59
C HIS A 160 13.61 -11.61 -26.14
N TYR A 161 12.69 -12.30 -25.47
CA TYR A 161 12.16 -13.59 -25.93
C TYR A 161 11.21 -13.44 -27.12
N ALA A 162 10.45 -12.35 -27.18
CA ALA A 162 9.59 -12.08 -28.32
C ALA A 162 10.40 -11.90 -29.63
N LEU A 163 11.57 -11.25 -29.56
CA LEU A 163 12.47 -11.11 -30.72
C LEU A 163 13.00 -12.47 -31.23
N GLN A 164 13.07 -13.47 -30.40
CA GLN A 164 13.51 -14.83 -30.76
C GLN A 164 12.36 -15.68 -31.32
N THR A 165 11.13 -15.21 -31.24
CA THR A 165 9.95 -15.97 -31.65
C THR A 165 9.69 -15.75 -33.16
N PRO A 166 9.64 -16.80 -33.99
CA PRO A 166 9.36 -16.65 -35.42
C PRO A 166 8.01 -15.95 -35.67
N GLY A 167 8.00 -15.00 -36.62
CA GLY A 167 6.80 -14.27 -37.01
C GLY A 167 6.45 -13.05 -36.14
N VAL A 168 7.17 -12.78 -35.07
CA VAL A 168 7.00 -11.55 -34.28
C VAL A 168 7.79 -10.41 -34.94
N THR A 169 7.10 -9.31 -35.23
CA THR A 169 7.65 -8.09 -35.85
C THR A 169 7.23 -6.83 -35.09
N GLY A 170 7.81 -5.68 -35.41
CA GLY A 170 7.40 -4.38 -34.86
C GLY A 170 7.97 -4.03 -33.49
N LEU A 171 8.99 -4.75 -33.01
CA LEU A 171 9.62 -4.50 -31.69
C LEU A 171 10.84 -3.56 -31.75
N GLY A 172 11.23 -3.08 -32.94
CA GLY A 172 12.46 -2.27 -33.15
C GLY A 172 12.51 -1.02 -32.27
N ASP A 173 11.42 -0.23 -32.26
CA ASP A 173 11.34 1.01 -31.50
C ASP A 173 11.45 0.78 -29.98
N ILE A 174 10.82 -0.30 -29.48
CA ILE A 174 10.88 -0.64 -28.07
C ILE A 174 12.29 -1.09 -27.67
N VAL A 175 12.98 -1.83 -28.54
CA VAL A 175 14.37 -2.25 -28.31
C VAL A 175 15.28 -1.03 -28.22
N GLU A 176 15.12 -0.06 -29.13
CA GLU A 176 15.92 1.15 -29.13
C GLU A 176 15.68 2.00 -27.87
N GLN A 177 14.40 2.21 -27.48
CA GLN A 177 14.05 2.88 -26.23
C GLN A 177 14.70 2.24 -25.01
N TYR A 178 14.76 0.90 -24.96
CA TYR A 178 15.43 0.18 -23.87
C TYR A 178 16.96 0.32 -23.90
N ARG A 179 17.58 0.42 -25.07
CA ARG A 179 19.01 0.67 -25.23
C ARG A 179 19.40 2.08 -24.79
N GLU A 180 18.57 3.05 -25.11
CA GLU A 180 18.76 4.45 -24.75
C GLU A 180 18.37 4.78 -23.31
N GLY A 181 17.80 3.82 -22.58
CA GLY A 181 17.37 4.03 -21.20
C GLY A 181 16.14 4.93 -21.05
N GLN A 182 15.37 5.11 -22.14
CA GLN A 182 14.20 6.00 -22.17
C GLN A 182 12.89 5.31 -21.77
N ALA A 183 12.87 4.00 -21.59
CA ALA A 183 11.69 3.20 -21.30
C ALA A 183 11.71 2.67 -19.87
#